data_18034a4cb23c1bb87084b272c6bcee1d
#
_entry.id   18034a4cb23c1bb87084b272c6bcee1d
#
_cell.length_a   1.000
_cell.length_b   1.000
_cell.length_c   1.000
_cell.angle_alpha   90.00
_cell.angle_beta   90.00
_cell.angle_gamma   90.00
#
_symmetry.space_group_name_H-M   'P 1'
#
loop_
_entity.id
_entity.type
_entity.pdbx_description
1 polymer ?
#
loop_
_entity_poly.entity_id
_entity_poly.type
_entity_poly.pdbx_seq_one_letter_code
_entity_poly.pdbx_strand_id
1 'polypeptide(L)'
;MTIITADGEPLALEMLTDLVKSVKPEAEVVSFSRPQKIIEWLKGNKADVAFLDIRMRGMTGLEVAEKIKEVHPETNIIFVTGYDEYALPAMSLHASGYVMKPVSEEKIKKELEQLRFPVNDAN
;
A
#
# COMPACT_ATOMS: atom_id res chain seq x y z
N MET A 1 -11.08 -1.23 -9.06
CA MET A 1 -10.22 -1.23 -7.87
C MET A 1 -9.15 -0.15 -8.01
N THR A 2 -8.98 0.65 -6.99
CA THR A 2 -7.95 1.70 -6.93
C THR A 2 -6.87 1.29 -5.94
N ILE A 3 -5.64 1.28 -6.40
CA ILE A 3 -4.49 0.84 -5.61
C ILE A 3 -3.45 1.96 -5.52
N ILE A 4 -3.02 2.29 -4.29
CA ILE A 4 -1.91 3.20 -4.06
C ILE A 4 -0.63 2.39 -3.93
N THR A 5 0.47 2.89 -4.52
CA THR A 5 1.81 2.40 -4.25
C THR A 5 2.65 3.56 -3.75
N ALA A 6 3.44 3.35 -2.71
CA ALA A 6 4.25 4.40 -2.11
C ALA A 6 5.62 3.89 -1.67
N ASP A 7 6.66 4.57 -2.10
CA ASP A 7 8.03 4.27 -1.73
C ASP A 7 8.86 5.53 -1.97
N GLY A 8 9.74 5.86 -1.02
CA GLY A 8 10.59 7.04 -1.13
C GLY A 8 11.70 6.93 -2.16
N GLU A 9 12.04 5.71 -2.60
CA GLU A 9 13.06 5.49 -3.63
C GLU A 9 12.42 5.30 -5.00
N PRO A 10 12.76 6.15 -5.98
CA PRO A 10 12.12 6.10 -7.31
C PRO A 10 12.19 4.74 -8.00
N LEU A 11 13.32 4.06 -7.95
CA LEU A 11 13.46 2.75 -8.59
C LEU A 11 12.64 1.67 -7.88
N ALA A 12 12.59 1.71 -6.56
CA ALA A 12 11.78 0.78 -5.78
C ALA A 12 10.29 1.01 -6.04
N LEU A 13 9.89 2.27 -6.14
CA LEU A 13 8.51 2.65 -6.44
C LEU A 13 8.10 2.14 -7.82
N GLU A 14 8.97 2.33 -8.81
CA GLU A 14 8.70 1.88 -10.17
C GLU A 14 8.53 0.36 -10.22
N MET A 15 9.45 -0.37 -9.56
CA MET A 15 9.38 -1.83 -9.50
C MET A 15 8.09 -2.31 -8.85
N LEU A 16 7.74 -1.75 -7.70
CA LEU A 16 6.51 -2.10 -6.99
C LEU A 16 5.28 -1.82 -7.85
N THR A 17 5.24 -0.62 -8.45
CA THR A 17 4.10 -0.20 -9.28
C THR A 17 3.94 -1.12 -10.48
N ASP A 18 5.04 -1.47 -11.16
CA ASP A 18 5.00 -2.35 -12.32
C ASP A 18 4.50 -3.76 -11.95
N LEU A 19 4.93 -4.27 -10.79
CA LEU A 19 4.47 -5.57 -10.31
C LEU A 19 2.97 -5.55 -10.00
N VAL A 20 2.49 -4.50 -9.35
CA VAL A 20 1.06 -4.36 -9.04
C VAL A 20 0.25 -4.30 -10.33
N LYS A 21 0.70 -3.52 -11.31
CA LYS A 21 0.02 -3.41 -12.61
C LYS A 21 0.00 -4.74 -13.36
N SER A 22 1.08 -5.52 -13.23
CA SER A 22 1.17 -6.84 -13.85
C SER A 22 0.15 -7.81 -13.24
N VAL A 23 -0.01 -7.78 -11.93
CA VAL A 23 -0.94 -8.67 -11.21
C VAL A 23 -2.39 -8.23 -11.38
N LYS A 24 -2.64 -6.92 -11.42
CA LYS A 24 -3.99 -6.35 -11.55
C LYS A 24 -4.05 -5.33 -12.69
N PRO A 25 -3.98 -5.79 -13.95
CA PRO A 25 -3.94 -4.85 -15.08
C PRO A 25 -5.17 -3.98 -15.24
N GLU A 26 -6.32 -4.39 -14.69
CA GLU A 26 -7.56 -3.62 -14.76
C GLU A 26 -7.69 -2.58 -13.63
N ALA A 27 -6.80 -2.61 -12.64
CA ALA A 27 -6.87 -1.67 -11.53
C ALA A 27 -6.31 -0.30 -11.92
N GLU A 28 -6.84 0.73 -11.28
CA GLU A 28 -6.24 2.07 -11.34
C GLU A 28 -5.15 2.12 -10.29
N VAL A 29 -3.90 2.32 -10.71
CA VAL A 29 -2.76 2.36 -9.79
C VAL A 29 -2.20 3.77 -9.75
N VAL A 30 -2.14 4.36 -8.55
CA VAL A 30 -1.63 5.71 -8.33
C VAL A 30 -0.39 5.60 -7.45
N SER A 31 0.75 6.07 -7.96
CA SER A 31 2.02 5.95 -7.26
C SER A 31 2.45 7.27 -6.63
N PHE A 32 3.09 7.18 -5.47
CA PHE A 32 3.55 8.34 -4.70
C PHE A 32 4.96 8.12 -4.18
N SER A 33 5.84 9.09 -4.41
CA SER A 33 7.18 9.09 -3.81
C SER A 33 7.25 9.93 -2.54
N ARG A 34 6.19 10.72 -2.25
CA ARG A 34 6.14 11.58 -1.09
C ARG A 34 4.86 11.32 -0.28
N PRO A 35 5.00 11.02 1.02
CA PRO A 35 3.83 10.71 1.87
C PRO A 35 2.79 11.82 1.91
N GLN A 36 3.22 13.09 1.92
CA GLN A 36 2.31 14.23 2.00
C GLN A 36 1.36 14.29 0.79
N LYS A 37 1.81 13.81 -0.36
CA LYS A 37 0.96 13.79 -1.56
C LYS A 37 -0.19 12.79 -1.43
N ILE A 38 0.03 11.71 -0.68
CA ILE A 38 -1.03 10.76 -0.38
C ILE A 38 -2.12 11.43 0.44
N ILE A 39 -1.71 12.19 1.46
CA ILE A 39 -2.65 12.89 2.34
C ILE A 39 -3.50 13.88 1.54
N GLU A 40 -2.89 14.63 0.62
CA GLU A 40 -3.61 15.56 -0.25
C GLU A 40 -4.60 14.82 -1.17
N TRP A 41 -4.15 13.70 -1.74
CA TRP A 41 -4.96 12.90 -2.64
C TRP A 41 -6.21 12.33 -1.95
N LEU A 42 -6.07 11.95 -0.69
CA LEU A 42 -7.19 11.39 0.10
C LEU A 42 -8.34 12.37 0.33
N LYS A 43 -8.11 13.67 0.13
CA LYS A 43 -9.16 14.67 0.32
C LYS A 43 -10.32 14.54 -0.67
N GLY A 44 -10.10 13.92 -1.80
CA GLY A 44 -11.16 13.73 -2.79
C GLY A 44 -11.16 12.33 -3.39
N ASN A 45 -10.36 11.42 -2.86
CA ASN A 45 -10.19 10.10 -3.44
C ASN A 45 -10.13 9.02 -2.36
N LYS A 46 -10.43 7.80 -2.76
CA LYS A 46 -10.40 6.64 -1.89
C LYS A 46 -9.63 5.52 -2.57
N ALA A 47 -8.81 4.81 -1.80
CA ALA A 47 -8.10 3.64 -2.28
C ALA A 47 -8.69 2.38 -1.65
N ASP A 48 -8.76 1.31 -2.44
CA ASP A 48 -9.16 0.00 -1.94
C ASP A 48 -8.00 -0.71 -1.29
N VAL A 49 -6.80 -0.51 -1.83
CA VAL A 49 -5.56 -1.12 -1.35
C VAL A 49 -4.44 -0.08 -1.38
N ALA A 50 -3.61 -0.06 -0.36
CA ALA A 50 -2.44 0.80 -0.30
C ALA A 50 -1.20 -0.02 0.05
N PHE A 51 -0.27 -0.12 -0.89
CA PHE A 51 1.05 -0.71 -0.66
C PHE A 51 1.98 0.40 -0.22
N LEU A 52 2.45 0.34 1.02
CA LEU A 52 3.23 1.43 1.63
C LEU A 52 4.58 0.93 2.13
N ASP A 53 5.65 1.58 1.70
CA ASP A 53 6.93 1.41 2.35
C ASP A 53 6.87 2.13 3.72
N ILE A 54 7.55 1.61 4.71
CA ILE A 54 7.53 2.19 6.05
C ILE A 54 8.52 3.34 6.17
N ARG A 55 9.73 3.17 5.67
CA ARG A 55 10.76 4.21 5.77
C ARG A 55 10.70 5.16 4.59
N MET A 56 10.02 6.29 4.80
CA MET A 56 9.93 7.37 3.82
C MET A 56 10.29 8.69 4.51
N ARG A 57 10.73 9.67 3.72
CA ARG A 57 11.08 10.99 4.24
C ARG A 57 9.85 11.74 4.70
N GLY A 58 9.98 12.39 5.85
CA GLY A 58 8.95 13.28 6.36
C GLY A 58 7.88 12.59 7.17
N MET A 59 7.36 11.48 6.69
CA MET A 59 6.31 10.74 7.36
C MET A 59 6.51 9.25 7.07
N THR A 60 6.46 8.42 8.10
CA THR A 60 6.61 6.97 7.91
C THR A 60 5.37 6.37 7.27
N GLY A 61 5.52 5.18 6.69
CA GLY A 61 4.38 4.45 6.16
C GLY A 61 3.35 4.10 7.24
N LEU A 62 3.80 3.92 8.49
CA LEU A 62 2.89 3.69 9.62
C LEU A 62 2.02 4.92 9.88
N GLU A 63 2.62 6.10 9.85
CA GLU A 63 1.88 7.35 10.01
C GLU A 63 0.89 7.60 8.87
N VAL A 64 1.31 7.29 7.64
CA VAL A 64 0.44 7.38 6.47
C VAL A 64 -0.75 6.44 6.64
N ALA A 65 -0.50 5.21 7.07
CA ALA A 65 -1.56 4.22 7.29
C ALA A 65 -2.57 4.70 8.32
N GLU A 66 -2.09 5.32 9.41
CA GLU A 66 -2.99 5.90 10.42
C GLU A 66 -3.91 6.95 9.80
N LYS A 67 -3.34 7.83 8.98
CA LYS A 67 -4.12 8.88 8.31
C LYS A 67 -5.15 8.29 7.34
N ILE A 68 -4.76 7.28 6.60
CA ILE A 68 -5.70 6.60 5.68
C ILE A 68 -6.85 5.99 6.49
N LYS A 69 -6.54 5.30 7.59
CA LYS A 69 -7.54 4.64 8.42
C LYS A 69 -8.49 5.62 9.09
N GLU A 70 -8.03 6.83 9.39
CA GLU A 70 -8.90 7.87 9.96
C GLU A 70 -10.03 8.24 9.03
N VAL A 71 -9.76 8.31 7.72
CA VAL A 71 -10.78 8.73 6.74
C VAL A 71 -11.43 7.57 6.01
N HIS A 72 -10.72 6.46 5.83
CA HIS A 72 -11.21 5.27 5.12
C HIS A 72 -10.76 4.00 5.85
N PRO A 73 -11.47 3.61 6.93
CA PRO A 73 -11.07 2.46 7.76
C PRO A 73 -10.96 1.13 7.02
N GLU A 74 -11.65 1.00 5.89
CA GLU A 74 -11.67 -0.25 5.13
C GLU A 74 -10.66 -0.30 3.98
N THR A 75 -9.78 0.67 3.88
CA THR A 75 -8.67 0.56 2.93
C THR A 75 -7.72 -0.54 3.42
N ASN A 76 -7.40 -1.45 2.54
CA ASN A 76 -6.47 -2.54 2.85
C ASN A 76 -5.04 -2.02 2.81
N ILE A 77 -4.39 -1.97 3.95
CA ILE A 77 -2.99 -1.51 4.05
C ILE A 77 -2.08 -2.73 3.96
N ILE A 78 -1.15 -2.70 3.01
CA ILE A 78 -0.12 -3.73 2.87
C ILE A 78 1.22 -3.03 2.93
N PHE A 79 1.98 -3.28 4.00
CA PHE A 79 3.31 -2.69 4.13
C PHE A 79 4.32 -3.49 3.29
N VAL A 80 5.21 -2.77 2.61
CA VAL A 80 6.26 -3.36 1.78
C VAL A 80 7.57 -2.75 2.24
N THR A 81 8.40 -3.52 2.93
CA THR A 81 9.59 -2.98 3.57
C THR A 81 10.71 -4.01 3.67
N GLY A 82 11.94 -3.55 3.82
CA GLY A 82 13.09 -4.40 4.07
C GLY A 82 13.31 -4.69 5.56
N TYR A 83 12.42 -4.24 6.44
CA TYR A 83 12.57 -4.33 7.90
C TYR A 83 11.44 -5.13 8.51
N ASP A 84 11.77 -6.13 9.33
CA ASP A 84 10.77 -6.95 10.01
C ASP A 84 10.32 -6.38 11.37
N GLU A 85 11.06 -5.42 11.91
CA GLU A 85 10.79 -4.83 13.23
C GLU A 85 9.47 -4.06 13.33
N TYR A 86 8.84 -3.77 12.20
CA TYR A 86 7.57 -3.03 12.16
C TYR A 86 6.34 -3.92 12.08
N ALA A 87 6.52 -5.25 12.11
CA ALA A 87 5.39 -6.17 11.95
C ALA A 87 4.34 -6.00 13.06
N LEU A 88 4.77 -5.86 14.32
CA LEU A 88 3.84 -5.67 15.43
C LEU A 88 3.08 -4.34 15.35
N PRO A 89 3.74 -3.18 15.12
CA PRO A 89 3.02 -1.93 14.88
C PRO A 89 2.05 -2.01 13.71
N ALA A 90 2.42 -2.71 12.63
CA ALA A 90 1.54 -2.90 11.47
C ALA A 90 0.27 -3.66 11.86
N MET A 91 0.40 -4.70 12.67
CA MET A 91 -0.75 -5.47 13.16
C MET A 91 -1.67 -4.62 14.02
N SER A 92 -1.10 -3.73 14.82
CA SER A 92 -1.88 -2.81 15.66
C SER A 92 -2.74 -1.86 14.82
N LEU A 93 -2.34 -1.59 13.57
CA LEU A 93 -3.08 -0.76 12.63
C LEU A 93 -4.07 -1.58 11.80
N HIS A 94 -4.24 -2.85 12.12
CA HIS A 94 -5.12 -3.75 11.38
C HIS A 94 -4.75 -3.84 9.90
N ALA A 95 -3.44 -3.90 9.60
CA ALA A 95 -2.96 -4.05 8.24
C ALA A 95 -3.45 -5.36 7.63
N SER A 96 -3.72 -5.35 6.33
CA SER A 96 -4.08 -6.55 5.59
C SER A 96 -2.88 -7.45 5.35
N GLY A 97 -1.69 -6.87 5.23
CA GLY A 97 -0.51 -7.66 4.95
C GLY A 97 0.79 -6.93 5.24
N TYR A 98 1.86 -7.70 5.18
CA TYR A 98 3.22 -7.22 5.42
C TYR A 98 4.16 -8.02 4.53
N VAL A 99 4.76 -7.35 3.55
CA VAL A 99 5.61 -7.99 2.56
C VAL A 99 7.05 -7.54 2.75
N MET A 100 7.94 -8.50 2.91
CA MET A 100 9.37 -8.21 3.01
C MET A 100 9.98 -8.03 1.61
N LYS A 101 10.80 -7.01 1.45
CA LYS A 101 11.57 -6.84 0.23
C LYS A 101 12.66 -7.93 0.14
N PRO A 102 13.03 -8.41 -1.03
CA PRO A 102 12.60 -7.95 -2.35
C PRO A 102 11.18 -8.39 -2.70
N VAL A 103 10.45 -7.50 -3.36
CA VAL A 103 9.09 -7.82 -3.82
C VAL A 103 9.13 -8.76 -5.02
N SER A 104 8.03 -9.50 -5.20
CA SER A 104 7.86 -10.37 -6.35
C SER A 104 6.39 -10.40 -6.74
N GLU A 105 6.13 -10.80 -7.96
CA GLU A 105 4.76 -10.94 -8.45
C GLU A 105 3.95 -11.91 -7.58
N GLU A 106 4.58 -13.03 -7.18
CA GLU A 106 3.94 -14.01 -6.30
C GLU A 106 3.52 -13.42 -4.97
N LYS A 107 4.40 -12.64 -4.34
CA LYS A 107 4.10 -12.00 -3.05
C LYS A 107 2.94 -11.02 -3.17
N ILE A 108 2.95 -10.22 -4.22
CA ILE A 108 1.89 -9.23 -4.46
C ILE A 108 0.56 -9.94 -4.70
N LYS A 109 0.56 -10.96 -5.55
CA LYS A 109 -0.63 -11.73 -5.88
C LYS A 109 -1.23 -12.37 -4.62
N LYS A 110 -0.39 -12.99 -3.80
CA LYS A 110 -0.83 -13.63 -2.56
C LYS A 110 -1.53 -12.65 -1.63
N GLU A 111 -0.95 -11.45 -1.45
CA GLU A 111 -1.55 -10.43 -0.59
C GLU A 111 -2.89 -9.94 -1.13
N LEU A 112 -3.00 -9.78 -2.43
CA LEU A 112 -4.26 -9.36 -3.05
C LEU A 112 -5.34 -10.43 -2.98
N GLU A 113 -4.97 -11.69 -2.77
CA GLU A 113 -5.91 -12.79 -2.57
C GLU A 113 -6.38 -12.91 -1.12
N GLN A 114 -5.72 -12.24 -0.19
CA GLN A 114 -5.96 -12.37 1.25
C GLN A 114 -6.29 -11.03 1.92
N LEU A 115 -7.02 -10.18 1.21
CA LEU A 115 -7.36 -8.86 1.73
C LEU A 115 -8.28 -8.96 2.96
N ARG A 116 -7.97 -8.15 3.97
CA ARG A 116 -8.75 -8.07 5.20
C ARG A 116 -10.16 -7.53 4.92
N PHE A 117 -10.25 -6.54 4.06
CA PHE A 117 -11.53 -5.95 3.65
C PHE A 117 -11.78 -6.29 2.20
N PRO A 118 -12.75 -7.15 1.92
CA PRO A 118 -13.02 -7.57 0.54
C PRO A 118 -13.33 -6.38 -0.37
N VAL A 119 -12.77 -6.42 -1.57
CA VAL A 119 -13.02 -5.40 -2.57
C VAL A 119 -13.96 -6.00 -3.61
N ASN A 120 -15.08 -5.33 -3.85
CA ASN A 120 -16.02 -5.76 -4.87
C ASN A 120 -15.53 -5.31 -6.24
N ASP A 121 -14.90 -6.21 -6.93
CA ASP A 121 -14.30 -5.97 -8.25
C ASP A 121 -15.11 -6.70 -9.31
N ALA A 122 -16.41 -6.74 -9.13
CA ALA A 122 -17.31 -7.60 -9.89
C ALA A 122 -17.48 -7.20 -11.36
N ASN A 123 -16.82 -6.18 -11.78
CA ASN A 123 -16.96 -5.75 -13.18
C ASN A 123 -15.66 -5.69 -13.90
#